data_13e5f2721e326b776660dd09e14b3c92
#
_entry.id   13e5f2721e326b776660dd09e14b3c92
#
_cell.length_a   1.000
_cell.length_b   1.000
_cell.length_c   1.000
_cell.angle_alpha   90.00
_cell.angle_beta   90.00
_cell.angle_gamma   90.00
#
_symmetry.space_group_name_H-M   'P 1'
#
loop_
_entity.id
_entity.type
_entity.pdbx_description
1 polymer ?
#
loop_
_entity_poly.entity_id
_entity_poly.type
_entity_poly.pdbx_seq_one_letter_code
_entity_poly.pdbx_strand_id
1 'polypeptide(L)'
;MAAEDPMTYFIDDEGSYDLFLGYSVAALRLQAQLKSQGIKVDKDHPLFVYLPAGVGGSPSGVTFGLKKVLGEHVHAIFAEPTHIPSVTLGMVTGLNDKISVYDIGIDGTTKADGLAVGRASRIAGKNMRTLLLGTATFNDSDMMEDVVRLYETEKIGLEPSAAAGFTIMDQALGNLAADFSLKTANHIVWATGGSMVPQEDMDHYLEVGREELAK
;
A
#
# COMPACT_ATOMS: atom_id res chain seq x y z
N MET A 1 -22.50 14.98 -16.33
CA MET A 1 -23.35 15.19 -15.13
C MET A 1 -22.70 16.10 -14.11
N ALA A 2 -21.56 15.75 -13.46
CA ALA A 2 -20.94 16.67 -12.48
C ALA A 2 -20.41 17.98 -13.08
N ALA A 3 -19.96 17.98 -14.33
CA ALA A 3 -19.48 19.19 -15.03
C ALA A 3 -20.58 20.19 -15.39
N GLU A 4 -21.84 19.82 -15.30
CA GLU A 4 -23.01 20.64 -15.68
C GLU A 4 -23.78 21.16 -14.47
N ASP A 5 -23.48 20.65 -13.27
CA ASP A 5 -24.13 21.04 -12.02
C ASP A 5 -23.13 21.78 -11.12
N PRO A 6 -23.27 23.10 -10.93
CA PRO A 6 -22.35 23.90 -10.11
C PRO A 6 -22.39 23.55 -8.62
N MET A 7 -23.35 22.75 -8.18
CA MET A 7 -23.46 22.26 -6.79
C MET A 7 -22.81 20.88 -6.60
N THR A 8 -22.34 20.25 -7.68
CA THR A 8 -21.69 18.93 -7.64
C THR A 8 -20.19 19.06 -7.88
N TYR A 9 -19.38 18.57 -6.94
CA TYR A 9 -17.93 18.45 -7.07
C TYR A 9 -17.55 16.98 -7.20
N PHE A 10 -16.91 16.61 -8.31
CA PHE A 10 -16.44 15.25 -8.54
C PHE A 10 -15.02 15.09 -8.02
N ILE A 11 -14.83 14.17 -7.08
CA ILE A 11 -13.52 13.80 -6.57
C ILE A 11 -13.18 12.44 -7.18
N ASP A 12 -12.26 12.42 -8.15
CA ASP A 12 -11.76 11.17 -8.71
C ASP A 12 -10.55 10.67 -7.93
N ASP A 13 -10.32 9.36 -7.94
CA ASP A 13 -9.21 8.69 -7.24
C ASP A 13 -7.90 8.69 -8.05
N GLU A 14 -7.95 9.02 -9.33
CA GLU A 14 -6.78 9.03 -10.21
C GLU A 14 -6.04 10.38 -10.22
N GLY A 15 -6.75 11.49 -10.14
CA GLY A 15 -6.18 12.82 -10.39
C GLY A 15 -6.49 13.90 -9.36
N SER A 16 -7.30 13.62 -8.33
CA SER A 16 -7.66 14.60 -7.32
C SER A 16 -6.53 14.89 -6.34
N TYR A 17 -5.99 16.11 -6.41
CA TYR A 17 -5.03 16.59 -5.41
C TYR A 17 -5.65 16.78 -4.03
N ASP A 18 -6.93 17.09 -3.95
CA ASP A 18 -7.63 17.23 -2.66
C ASP A 18 -7.72 15.89 -1.95
N LEU A 19 -8.02 14.81 -2.69
CA LEU A 19 -8.01 13.46 -2.15
C LEU A 19 -6.60 13.04 -1.71
N PHE A 20 -5.59 13.26 -2.55
CA PHE A 20 -4.20 13.00 -2.23
C PHE A 20 -3.75 13.73 -0.95
N LEU A 21 -4.04 15.03 -0.82
CA LEU A 21 -3.70 15.81 0.36
C LEU A 21 -4.53 15.35 1.59
N GLY A 22 -5.77 14.93 1.38
CA GLY A 22 -6.59 14.35 2.44
C GLY A 22 -5.94 13.13 3.08
N TYR A 23 -5.39 12.22 2.29
CA TYR A 23 -4.64 11.07 2.80
C TYR A 23 -3.38 11.46 3.58
N SER A 24 -2.74 12.58 3.25
CA SER A 24 -1.53 13.04 3.94
C SER A 24 -1.76 13.39 5.43
N VAL A 25 -3.00 13.68 5.82
CA VAL A 25 -3.38 13.97 7.22
C VAL A 25 -3.10 12.77 8.14
N ALA A 26 -3.14 11.55 7.62
CA ALA A 26 -2.80 10.34 8.37
C ALA A 26 -1.39 10.40 8.99
N ALA A 27 -0.46 11.10 8.33
CA ALA A 27 0.90 11.27 8.82
C ALA A 27 0.98 12.06 10.13
N LEU A 28 0.12 13.07 10.32
CA LEU A 28 0.05 13.83 11.56
C LEU A 28 -0.44 12.96 12.74
N ARG A 29 -1.40 12.09 12.45
CA ARG A 29 -1.92 11.14 13.45
C ARG A 29 -0.85 10.13 13.83
N LEU A 30 -0.16 9.55 12.84
CA LEU A 30 0.92 8.60 13.10
C LEU A 30 2.07 9.25 13.87
N GLN A 31 2.48 10.47 13.51
CA GLN A 31 3.51 11.21 14.25
C GLN A 31 3.13 11.37 15.73
N ALA A 32 1.88 11.71 16.02
CA ALA A 32 1.39 11.82 17.40
C ALA A 32 1.42 10.46 18.13
N GLN A 33 1.05 9.38 17.47
CA GLN A 33 1.09 8.01 18.01
C GLN A 33 2.52 7.56 18.30
N LEU A 34 3.44 7.73 17.37
CA LEU A 34 4.85 7.40 17.56
C LEU A 34 5.45 8.17 18.74
N LYS A 35 5.17 9.47 18.81
CA LYS A 35 5.60 10.32 19.93
C LYS A 35 5.05 9.85 21.29
N SER A 36 3.77 9.47 21.34
CA SER A 36 3.13 8.99 22.58
C SER A 36 3.71 7.66 23.07
N GLN A 37 4.23 6.85 22.16
CA GLN A 37 4.89 5.57 22.44
C GLN A 37 6.41 5.68 22.63
N GLY A 38 6.97 6.89 22.53
CA GLY A 38 8.41 7.12 22.66
C GLY A 38 9.24 6.57 21.50
N ILE A 39 8.59 6.25 20.35
CA ILE A 39 9.26 5.73 19.15
C ILE A 39 9.93 6.90 18.43
N LYS A 40 11.23 6.77 18.18
CA LYS A 40 12.02 7.75 17.44
C LYS A 40 12.10 7.38 15.97
N VAL A 41 12.13 8.39 15.11
CA VAL A 41 12.42 8.26 13.68
C VAL A 41 13.58 9.17 13.37
N ASP A 42 14.75 8.59 13.17
CA ASP A 42 16.01 9.28 12.88
C ASP A 42 16.95 8.34 12.08
N LYS A 43 18.17 8.77 11.83
CA LYS A 43 19.16 8.00 11.08
C LYS A 43 19.44 6.62 11.71
N ASP A 44 19.45 6.54 13.03
CA ASP A 44 19.75 5.30 13.75
C ASP A 44 18.50 4.43 13.98
N HIS A 45 17.33 5.02 13.81
CA HIS A 45 16.00 4.38 13.96
C HIS A 45 15.13 4.72 12.73
N PRO A 46 15.48 4.23 11.52
CA PRO A 46 14.68 4.51 10.33
C PRO A 46 13.30 3.88 10.44
N LEU A 47 12.32 4.50 9.79
CA LEU A 47 10.94 4.01 9.72
C LEU A 47 10.64 3.49 8.32
N PHE A 48 10.35 2.21 8.22
CA PHE A 48 9.83 1.58 6.99
C PHE A 48 8.32 1.48 7.05
N VAL A 49 7.65 1.86 5.97
CA VAL A 49 6.19 1.83 5.88
C VAL A 49 5.78 1.08 4.62
N TYR A 50 5.00 0.02 4.80
CA TYR A 50 4.54 -0.86 3.74
C TYR A 50 3.07 -0.54 3.43
N LEU A 51 2.80 -0.11 2.21
CA LEU A 51 1.53 0.49 1.82
C LEU A 51 0.91 -0.26 0.64
N PRO A 52 -0.31 -0.78 0.77
CA PRO A 52 -1.05 -1.32 -0.38
C PRO A 52 -1.24 -0.25 -1.46
N ALA A 53 -0.99 -0.61 -2.72
CA ALA A 53 -1.10 0.30 -3.85
C ALA A 53 -1.93 -0.31 -5.00
N GLY A 54 -3.09 0.29 -5.27
CA GLY A 54 -3.86 0.11 -6.50
C GLY A 54 -3.56 1.25 -7.45
N VAL A 55 -4.49 2.20 -7.63
CA VAL A 55 -4.26 3.42 -8.43
C VAL A 55 -3.15 4.31 -7.86
N GLY A 56 -2.83 4.17 -6.58
CA GLY A 56 -1.72 4.83 -5.92
C GLY A 56 -2.06 6.14 -5.19
N GLY A 57 -3.31 6.58 -5.15
CA GLY A 57 -3.70 7.84 -4.50
C GLY A 57 -3.45 7.84 -2.99
N SER A 58 -4.02 6.87 -2.28
CA SER A 58 -3.88 6.72 -0.83
C SER A 58 -2.43 6.54 -0.38
N PRO A 59 -1.67 5.54 -0.88
CA PRO A 59 -0.30 5.34 -0.45
C PRO A 59 0.61 6.51 -0.79
N SER A 60 0.35 7.22 -1.90
CA SER A 60 1.12 8.42 -2.26
C SER A 60 0.87 9.58 -1.30
N GLY A 61 -0.39 9.83 -0.92
CA GLY A 61 -0.72 10.89 0.04
C GLY A 61 -0.12 10.62 1.41
N VAL A 62 -0.23 9.38 1.91
CA VAL A 62 0.39 8.96 3.17
C VAL A 62 1.91 9.14 3.12
N THR A 63 2.58 8.66 2.06
CA THR A 63 4.03 8.80 1.87
C THR A 63 4.46 10.26 1.88
N PHE A 64 3.78 11.11 1.11
CA PHE A 64 4.05 12.55 1.09
C PHE A 64 3.94 13.17 2.48
N GLY A 65 2.85 12.90 3.18
CA GLY A 65 2.64 13.39 4.53
C GLY A 65 3.73 12.93 5.51
N LEU A 66 4.08 11.65 5.49
CA LEU A 66 5.12 11.08 6.35
C LEU A 66 6.49 11.71 6.10
N LYS A 67 6.91 11.85 4.83
CA LYS A 67 8.13 12.55 4.47
C LYS A 67 8.14 14.01 4.93
N LYS A 68 6.97 14.68 4.88
CA LYS A 68 6.83 16.07 5.29
C LYS A 68 6.98 16.27 6.80
N VAL A 69 6.43 15.35 7.62
CA VAL A 69 6.38 15.52 9.09
C VAL A 69 7.48 14.78 9.84
N LEU A 70 8.00 13.68 9.30
CA LEU A 70 9.02 12.84 9.92
C LEU A 70 10.39 12.89 9.20
N GLY A 71 10.45 13.50 8.01
CA GLY A 71 11.70 13.75 7.29
C GLY A 71 12.20 12.58 6.44
N GLU A 72 13.51 12.59 6.16
CA GLU A 72 14.17 11.70 5.20
C GLU A 72 14.32 10.25 5.68
N HIS A 73 14.28 10.03 6.97
CA HIS A 73 14.45 8.70 7.57
C HIS A 73 13.17 7.84 7.55
N VAL A 74 12.13 8.28 6.84
CA VAL A 74 10.96 7.46 6.49
C VAL A 74 11.16 6.85 5.11
N HIS A 75 10.96 5.55 5.01
CA HIS A 75 11.13 4.77 3.78
C HIS A 75 9.83 4.06 3.44
N ALA A 76 9.11 4.55 2.45
CA ALA A 76 7.84 3.97 2.01
C ALA A 76 8.09 2.96 0.86
N ILE A 77 7.40 1.82 0.94
CA ILE A 77 7.43 0.74 -0.04
C ILE A 77 5.98 0.43 -0.42
N PHE A 78 5.68 0.43 -1.71
CA PHE A 78 4.35 0.09 -2.19
C PHE A 78 4.24 -1.40 -2.47
N ALA A 79 3.13 -1.99 -2.04
CA ALA A 79 2.77 -3.38 -2.24
C ALA A 79 1.73 -3.50 -3.35
N GLU A 80 2.03 -4.27 -4.40
CA GLU A 80 1.16 -4.48 -5.55
C GLU A 80 1.03 -5.98 -5.88
N PRO A 81 -0.15 -6.46 -6.32
CA PRO A 81 -0.27 -7.83 -6.80
C PRO A 81 0.60 -8.07 -8.04
N THR A 82 1.24 -9.24 -8.14
CA THR A 82 2.10 -9.60 -9.28
C THR A 82 1.37 -9.53 -10.62
N HIS A 83 0.07 -9.81 -10.63
CA HIS A 83 -0.76 -9.76 -11.83
C HIS A 83 -1.32 -8.37 -12.18
N ILE A 84 -1.06 -7.33 -11.34
CA ILE A 84 -1.50 -5.97 -11.64
C ILE A 84 -0.58 -4.88 -11.04
N PRO A 85 0.74 -4.92 -11.28
CA PRO A 85 1.71 -4.01 -10.69
C PRO A 85 1.76 -2.67 -11.45
N SER A 86 0.67 -1.91 -11.41
CA SER A 86 0.48 -0.73 -12.27
C SER A 86 1.42 0.43 -11.93
N VAL A 87 1.68 0.68 -10.65
CA VAL A 87 2.61 1.75 -10.21
C VAL A 87 4.04 1.35 -10.55
N THR A 88 4.43 0.11 -10.27
CA THR A 88 5.76 -0.44 -10.64
C THR A 88 6.00 -0.29 -12.13
N LEU A 89 5.05 -0.73 -12.96
CA LEU A 89 5.16 -0.64 -14.42
C LEU A 89 5.31 0.80 -14.89
N GLY A 90 4.47 1.70 -14.37
CA GLY A 90 4.52 3.13 -14.70
C GLY A 90 5.86 3.78 -14.35
N MET A 91 6.41 3.44 -13.18
CA MET A 91 7.68 3.99 -12.69
C MET A 91 8.89 3.42 -13.44
N VAL A 92 8.95 2.10 -13.66
CA VAL A 92 10.07 1.43 -14.35
C VAL A 92 10.17 1.87 -15.80
N THR A 93 9.04 1.99 -16.49
CA THR A 93 9.02 2.46 -17.88
C THR A 93 9.16 3.98 -18.02
N GLY A 94 8.92 4.73 -16.95
CA GLY A 94 8.84 6.19 -16.96
C GLY A 94 7.58 6.73 -17.64
N LEU A 95 6.67 5.86 -18.08
CA LEU A 95 5.42 6.24 -18.77
C LEU A 95 4.32 6.66 -17.79
N ASN A 96 4.44 6.26 -16.50
CA ASN A 96 3.50 6.60 -15.43
C ASN A 96 2.05 6.24 -15.80
N ASP A 97 1.17 7.24 -15.88
CA ASP A 97 -0.25 7.12 -16.24
C ASP A 97 -0.51 6.84 -17.74
N LYS A 98 0.53 6.69 -18.55
CA LYS A 98 0.42 6.46 -20.00
C LYS A 98 0.58 4.99 -20.42
N ILE A 99 0.77 4.10 -19.46
CA ILE A 99 0.88 2.67 -19.68
C ILE A 99 -0.04 1.91 -18.76
N SER A 100 -0.61 0.84 -19.25
CA SER A 100 -1.42 -0.11 -18.49
C SER A 100 -0.75 -1.48 -18.47
N VAL A 101 -0.99 -2.28 -17.44
CA VAL A 101 -0.53 -3.66 -17.38
C VAL A 101 -1.05 -4.51 -18.54
N TYR A 102 -2.22 -4.17 -19.08
CA TYR A 102 -2.81 -4.83 -20.24
C TYR A 102 -2.04 -4.57 -21.52
N ASP A 103 -1.34 -3.44 -21.63
CA ASP A 103 -0.53 -3.09 -22.82
C ASP A 103 0.68 -4.02 -23.00
N ILE A 104 1.08 -4.70 -21.92
CA ILE A 104 2.20 -5.67 -21.91
C ILE A 104 1.74 -7.12 -21.71
N GLY A 105 0.43 -7.38 -21.78
CA GLY A 105 -0.15 -8.72 -21.74
C GLY A 105 -0.32 -9.31 -20.35
N ILE A 106 -0.24 -8.51 -19.28
CA ILE A 106 -0.61 -8.94 -17.92
C ILE A 106 -2.14 -8.94 -17.81
N ASP A 107 -2.71 -10.00 -17.23
CA ASP A 107 -4.16 -10.25 -17.21
C ASP A 107 -4.94 -9.41 -16.19
N GLY A 108 -4.27 -8.88 -15.17
CA GLY A 108 -4.89 -8.07 -14.13
C GLY A 108 -5.71 -8.85 -13.10
N THR A 109 -5.61 -10.18 -13.09
CA THR A 109 -6.40 -11.04 -12.20
C THR A 109 -5.78 -11.10 -10.81
N THR A 110 -6.51 -10.70 -9.78
CA THR A 110 -6.08 -10.79 -8.38
C THR A 110 -7.26 -10.89 -7.44
N LYS A 111 -7.06 -11.51 -6.27
CA LYS A 111 -8.00 -11.52 -5.14
C LYS A 111 -7.98 -10.21 -4.33
N ALA A 112 -7.00 -9.35 -4.58
CA ALA A 112 -6.90 -8.03 -3.97
C ALA A 112 -7.73 -7.00 -4.76
N ASP A 113 -9.05 -7.11 -4.71
CA ASP A 113 -9.98 -6.28 -5.50
C ASP A 113 -9.72 -4.77 -5.35
N GLY A 114 -9.42 -4.30 -4.15
CA GLY A 114 -9.11 -2.90 -3.87
C GLY A 114 -7.79 -2.41 -4.51
N LEU A 115 -6.97 -3.32 -5.02
CA LEU A 115 -5.71 -3.03 -5.71
C LEU A 115 -5.76 -3.35 -7.21
N ALA A 116 -6.89 -3.87 -7.71
CA ALA A 116 -7.05 -4.36 -9.08
C ALA A 116 -7.19 -3.20 -10.10
N VAL A 117 -6.18 -2.35 -10.20
CA VAL A 117 -6.17 -1.17 -11.09
C VAL A 117 -5.04 -1.28 -12.11
N GLY A 118 -5.39 -1.45 -13.39
CA GLY A 118 -4.44 -1.71 -14.47
C GLY A 118 -3.52 -0.54 -14.84
N ARG A 119 -3.77 0.65 -14.34
CA ARG A 119 -3.01 1.88 -14.64
C ARG A 119 -2.83 2.73 -13.39
N ALA A 120 -1.60 3.14 -13.10
CA ALA A 120 -1.32 4.04 -12.00
C ALA A 120 -1.85 5.45 -12.27
N SER A 121 -2.17 6.18 -11.19
CA SER A 121 -2.47 7.60 -11.31
C SER A 121 -1.22 8.40 -11.70
N ARG A 122 -1.44 9.55 -12.33
CA ARG A 122 -0.36 10.50 -12.63
C ARG A 122 0.34 10.98 -11.36
N ILE A 123 -0.40 11.12 -10.26
CA ILE A 123 0.14 11.54 -8.95
C ILE A 123 1.12 10.51 -8.42
N ALA A 124 0.73 9.21 -8.43
CA ALA A 124 1.58 8.12 -7.98
C ALA A 124 2.87 8.01 -8.81
N GLY A 125 2.77 7.98 -10.13
CA GLY A 125 3.92 7.80 -10.99
C GLY A 125 4.93 8.96 -10.89
N LYS A 126 4.45 10.18 -11.06
CA LYS A 126 5.34 11.36 -11.14
C LYS A 126 5.88 11.82 -9.80
N ASN A 127 5.01 11.92 -8.79
CA ASN A 127 5.39 12.54 -7.52
C ASN A 127 6.11 11.57 -6.59
N MET A 128 5.84 10.27 -6.72
CA MET A 128 6.42 9.26 -5.83
C MET A 128 7.82 8.82 -6.23
N ARG A 129 8.27 9.06 -7.45
CA ARG A 129 9.58 8.63 -7.95
C ARG A 129 10.76 9.01 -7.06
N THR A 130 10.70 10.15 -6.39
CA THR A 130 11.74 10.66 -5.50
C THR A 130 11.45 10.46 -4.02
N LEU A 131 10.26 10.00 -3.68
CA LEU A 131 9.80 9.86 -2.30
C LEU A 131 9.77 8.40 -1.83
N LEU A 132 9.55 7.45 -2.76
CA LEU A 132 9.54 6.03 -2.44
C LEU A 132 10.95 5.47 -2.32
N LEU A 133 11.10 4.51 -1.43
CA LEU A 133 12.25 3.61 -1.42
C LEU A 133 12.15 2.62 -2.59
N GLY A 134 10.96 2.10 -2.84
CA GLY A 134 10.70 1.16 -3.93
C GLY A 134 9.27 0.65 -3.95
N THR A 135 9.06 -0.33 -4.80
CA THR A 135 7.82 -1.12 -4.90
C THR A 135 8.18 -2.60 -4.77
N ALA A 136 7.25 -3.41 -4.31
CA ALA A 136 7.38 -4.86 -4.26
C ALA A 136 6.07 -5.52 -4.70
N THR A 137 6.17 -6.66 -5.35
CA THR A 137 5.00 -7.42 -5.79
C THR A 137 4.83 -8.68 -4.95
N PHE A 138 3.60 -9.13 -4.80
CA PHE A 138 3.23 -10.32 -4.04
C PHE A 138 2.27 -11.21 -4.83
N ASN A 139 2.21 -12.50 -4.47
CA ASN A 139 1.25 -13.44 -5.00
C ASN A 139 -0.01 -13.47 -4.14
N ASP A 140 -1.15 -13.73 -4.73
CA ASP A 140 -2.44 -13.83 -4.03
C ASP A 140 -2.44 -14.92 -2.95
N SER A 141 -1.73 -16.05 -3.17
CA SER A 141 -1.60 -17.12 -2.17
C SER A 141 -0.98 -16.59 -0.87
N ASP A 142 0.17 -15.91 -0.98
CA ASP A 142 0.91 -15.40 0.17
C ASP A 142 0.08 -14.37 0.95
N MET A 143 -0.64 -13.51 0.23
CA MET A 143 -1.55 -12.53 0.82
C MET A 143 -2.72 -13.20 1.57
N MET A 144 -3.32 -14.24 0.99
CA MET A 144 -4.44 -14.96 1.63
C MET A 144 -3.99 -15.71 2.89
N GLU A 145 -2.76 -16.26 2.90
CA GLU A 145 -2.16 -16.81 4.11
C GLU A 145 -2.03 -15.75 5.21
N ASP A 146 -1.58 -14.53 4.88
CA ASP A 146 -1.41 -13.45 5.83
C ASP A 146 -2.73 -12.94 6.41
N VAL A 147 -3.82 -12.94 5.62
CA VAL A 147 -5.17 -12.67 6.14
C VAL A 147 -5.52 -13.65 7.27
N VAL A 148 -5.25 -14.95 7.09
CA VAL A 148 -5.49 -15.96 8.12
C VAL A 148 -4.57 -15.79 9.30
N ARG A 149 -3.26 -15.62 9.07
CA ARG A 149 -2.28 -15.44 10.15
C ARG A 149 -2.66 -14.28 11.06
N LEU A 150 -3.01 -13.13 10.49
CA LEU A 150 -3.43 -11.93 11.23
C LEU A 150 -4.71 -12.18 12.03
N TYR A 151 -5.69 -12.84 11.41
CA TYR A 151 -6.95 -13.14 12.09
C TYR A 151 -6.74 -14.12 13.27
N GLU A 152 -5.91 -15.14 13.08
CA GLU A 152 -5.70 -16.18 14.11
C GLU A 152 -4.78 -15.74 15.24
N THR A 153 -3.75 -14.93 14.95
CA THR A 153 -2.80 -14.48 15.96
C THR A 153 -3.22 -13.18 16.65
N GLU A 154 -3.67 -12.18 15.88
CA GLU A 154 -3.95 -10.83 16.38
C GLU A 154 -5.45 -10.53 16.51
N LYS A 155 -6.32 -11.42 16.01
CA LYS A 155 -7.79 -11.21 15.95
C LYS A 155 -8.17 -9.97 15.13
N ILE A 156 -7.36 -9.65 14.11
CA ILE A 156 -7.60 -8.55 13.18
C ILE A 156 -8.15 -9.13 11.88
N GLY A 157 -9.41 -8.84 11.57
CA GLY A 157 -10.03 -9.18 10.29
C GLY A 157 -9.72 -8.09 9.26
N LEU A 158 -8.96 -8.45 8.23
CA LEU A 158 -8.65 -7.58 7.09
C LEU A 158 -9.23 -8.14 5.80
N GLU A 159 -9.65 -7.25 4.91
CA GLU A 159 -9.86 -7.62 3.51
C GLU A 159 -8.50 -7.97 2.85
N PRO A 160 -8.47 -8.83 1.81
CA PRO A 160 -7.22 -9.25 1.18
C PRO A 160 -6.31 -8.07 0.77
N SER A 161 -6.86 -7.06 0.12
CA SER A 161 -6.13 -5.84 -0.29
C SER A 161 -5.41 -5.13 0.86
N ALA A 162 -6.01 -5.13 2.05
CA ALA A 162 -5.44 -4.48 3.24
C ALA A 162 -4.28 -5.25 3.86
N ALA A 163 -4.17 -6.56 3.57
CA ALA A 163 -3.07 -7.40 4.06
C ALA A 163 -1.77 -7.27 3.21
N ALA A 164 -1.85 -6.70 2.02
CA ALA A 164 -0.74 -6.62 1.05
C ALA A 164 0.58 -6.11 1.63
N GLY A 165 0.54 -5.17 2.56
CA GLY A 165 1.75 -4.64 3.20
C GLY A 165 2.48 -5.66 4.07
N PHE A 166 1.77 -6.61 4.69
CA PHE A 166 2.38 -7.70 5.47
C PHE A 166 3.14 -8.63 4.54
N THR A 167 2.52 -8.99 3.42
CA THR A 167 3.05 -9.97 2.47
C THR A 167 4.40 -9.55 1.87
N ILE A 168 4.60 -8.25 1.61
CA ILE A 168 5.88 -7.77 1.07
C ILE A 168 6.93 -7.49 2.14
N MET A 169 6.56 -7.44 3.42
CA MET A 169 7.49 -7.04 4.48
C MET A 169 8.70 -7.98 4.57
N ASP A 170 8.49 -9.28 4.56
CA ASP A 170 9.58 -10.25 4.66
C ASP A 170 10.53 -10.20 3.46
N GLN A 171 9.98 -10.04 2.24
CA GLN A 171 10.79 -9.85 1.04
C GLN A 171 11.62 -8.55 1.11
N ALA A 172 10.99 -7.47 1.59
CA ALA A 172 11.65 -6.18 1.73
C ALA A 172 12.77 -6.25 2.76
N LEU A 173 12.58 -6.90 3.90
CA LEU A 173 13.60 -7.07 4.94
C LEU A 173 14.86 -7.76 4.40
N GLY A 174 14.71 -8.81 3.61
CA GLY A 174 15.83 -9.51 2.99
C GLY A 174 16.67 -8.60 2.06
N ASN A 175 16.02 -7.73 1.30
CA ASN A 175 16.67 -6.80 0.39
C ASN A 175 17.26 -5.57 1.10
N LEU A 176 16.57 -5.04 2.11
CA LEU A 176 16.96 -3.83 2.83
C LEU A 176 18.18 -4.05 3.74
N ALA A 177 18.44 -5.28 4.17
CA ALA A 177 19.55 -5.61 5.06
C ALA A 177 20.94 -5.26 4.47
N ALA A 178 21.05 -5.11 3.14
CA ALA A 178 22.29 -4.69 2.48
C ALA A 178 22.60 -3.20 2.67
N ASP A 179 21.56 -2.35 2.74
CA ASP A 179 21.69 -0.89 2.72
C ASP A 179 21.35 -0.24 4.05
N PHE A 180 20.65 -0.94 4.93
CA PHE A 180 20.16 -0.41 6.20
C PHE A 180 20.46 -1.32 7.38
N SER A 181 20.73 -0.70 8.54
CA SER A 181 20.75 -1.43 9.81
C SER A 181 19.31 -1.67 10.27
N LEU A 182 18.80 -2.89 10.04
CA LEU A 182 17.44 -3.25 10.43
C LEU A 182 17.27 -3.53 11.93
N LYS A 183 18.38 -3.60 12.68
CA LYS A 183 18.35 -3.94 14.12
C LYS A 183 17.59 -2.94 14.98
N THR A 184 17.61 -1.67 14.60
CA THR A 184 16.97 -0.56 15.31
C THR A 184 15.88 0.11 14.49
N ALA A 185 15.59 -0.44 13.32
CA ALA A 185 14.54 0.06 12.44
C ALA A 185 13.14 -0.17 13.03
N ASN A 186 12.25 0.75 12.72
CA ASN A 186 10.83 0.61 13.00
C ASN A 186 10.10 0.20 11.71
N HIS A 187 9.11 -0.68 11.82
CA HIS A 187 8.33 -1.17 10.69
C HIS A 187 6.84 -0.95 10.95
N ILE A 188 6.15 -0.35 9.99
CA ILE A 188 4.70 -0.16 10.02
C ILE A 188 4.10 -0.76 8.77
N VAL A 189 3.18 -1.68 8.95
CA VAL A 189 2.30 -2.16 7.90
C VAL A 189 1.00 -1.36 7.93
N TRP A 190 0.64 -0.80 6.80
CA TRP A 190 -0.54 0.05 6.66
C TRP A 190 -1.75 -0.78 6.26
N ALA A 191 -2.56 -1.19 7.22
CA ALA A 191 -3.83 -1.87 6.97
C ALA A 191 -4.91 -0.84 6.59
N THR A 192 -5.56 -1.03 5.44
CA THR A 192 -6.49 -0.06 4.87
C THR A 192 -7.95 -0.33 5.18
N GLY A 193 -8.36 -1.60 5.42
CA GLY A 193 -9.74 -1.93 5.68
C GLY A 193 -9.98 -3.38 6.11
N GLY A 194 -11.25 -3.69 6.42
CA GLY A 194 -11.68 -5.03 6.84
C GLY A 194 -12.93 -5.02 7.72
N SER A 195 -13.14 -3.96 8.51
CA SER A 195 -14.29 -3.90 9.44
C SER A 195 -15.65 -3.80 8.78
N MET A 196 -15.70 -3.46 7.50
CA MET A 196 -16.95 -3.38 6.71
C MET A 196 -17.17 -4.61 5.83
N VAL A 197 -16.26 -5.57 5.85
CA VAL A 197 -16.41 -6.85 5.11
C VAL A 197 -17.57 -7.63 5.72
N PRO A 198 -18.56 -8.08 4.93
CA PRO A 198 -19.59 -8.98 5.40
C PRO A 198 -18.98 -10.25 6.01
N GLN A 199 -19.65 -10.80 7.04
CA GLN A 199 -19.12 -11.99 7.73
C GLN A 199 -18.96 -13.19 6.80
N GLU A 200 -19.86 -13.37 5.84
CA GLU A 200 -19.79 -14.45 4.84
C GLU A 200 -18.53 -14.32 3.97
N ASP A 201 -18.21 -13.12 3.52
CA ASP A 201 -17.00 -12.86 2.73
C ASP A 201 -15.72 -13.07 3.57
N MET A 202 -15.74 -12.62 4.83
CA MET A 202 -14.62 -12.84 5.74
C MET A 202 -14.39 -14.33 5.99
N ASP A 203 -15.44 -15.08 6.22
CA ASP A 203 -15.35 -16.54 6.42
C ASP A 203 -14.78 -17.23 5.18
N HIS A 204 -15.18 -16.78 3.98
CA HIS A 204 -14.64 -17.27 2.72
C HIS A 204 -13.15 -16.93 2.55
N TYR A 205 -12.72 -15.70 2.88
CA TYR A 205 -11.31 -15.34 2.83
C TYR A 205 -10.46 -16.21 3.77
N LEU A 206 -10.97 -16.46 4.98
CA LEU A 206 -10.28 -17.33 5.94
C LEU A 206 -10.22 -18.79 5.48
N GLU A 207 -11.28 -19.30 4.83
CA GLU A 207 -11.29 -20.65 4.24
C GLU A 207 -10.21 -20.77 3.16
N VAL A 208 -10.23 -19.86 2.18
CA VAL A 208 -9.24 -19.83 1.08
C VAL A 208 -7.81 -19.73 1.62
N GLY A 209 -7.56 -18.84 2.58
CA GLY A 209 -6.22 -18.69 3.14
C GLY A 209 -5.74 -19.92 3.93
N ARG A 210 -6.64 -20.64 4.62
CA ARG A 210 -6.29 -21.93 5.27
C ARG A 210 -5.96 -23.01 4.26
N GLU A 211 -6.64 -23.04 3.12
CA GLU A 211 -6.30 -23.95 2.02
C GLU A 211 -4.90 -23.65 1.45
N GLU A 212 -4.53 -22.37 1.32
CA GLU A 212 -3.17 -22.00 0.89
C GLU A 212 -2.12 -22.43 1.92
N LEU A 213 -2.35 -22.20 3.22
CA LEU A 213 -1.45 -22.62 4.30
C LEU A 213 -1.26 -24.14 4.39
N ALA A 214 -2.19 -24.93 3.86
CA ALA A 214 -2.14 -26.39 3.90
C ALA A 214 -1.38 -27.03 2.72
N LYS A 215 -0.97 -26.25 1.71
CA LYS A 215 -0.21 -26.71 0.54
C LYS A 215 1.27 -26.86 0.83
#